data_afbdce4ddf40ab001e54755cd7c358a2
#
_entry.id   afbdce4ddf40ab001e54755cd7c358a2
#
_cell.length_a   1.000
_cell.length_b   1.000
_cell.length_c   1.000
_cell.angle_alpha   90.00
_cell.angle_beta   90.00
_cell.angle_gamma   90.00
#
_symmetry.space_group_name_H-M   'P 1'
#
loop_
_entity.id
_entity.type
_entity.pdbx_description
1 polymer ?
#
loop_
_entity_poly.entity_id
_entity_poly.type
_entity_poly.pdbx_seq_one_letter_code
_entity_poly.pdbx_strand_id
1 'polypeptide(L)'
;MEELSRALGDALLRELECPVCKEYMAPPIKLCRNGHNVCSKCRERAQRCPTCRSKFSKIRNLALESIAKSQKYPCANRQSGCLELFSIEHIAEHHTVCVYGKIKCPLHLLKTCSWNGLRSNLKEHAKAAHPDYFVGVSSFYIPQLSKTLVIVSCFDELFTYNQEIHDGRLYCAVQLIGTSSEASKYKCEFILRAANGIEQISNTFLVHGYSEDWETIFNSGKCLSLEEVTARSFFVQNELNLAMKLSRV
;
A
#
# COMPACT_ATOMS: atom_id res chain seq x y z
N MET A 1 -17.02 25.46 26.17
CA MET A 1 -15.57 25.29 25.91
C MET A 1 -15.33 24.24 24.82
N GLU A 2 -15.94 23.07 24.87
CA GLU A 2 -15.79 22.02 23.84
C GLU A 2 -16.28 22.42 22.45
N GLU A 3 -17.42 23.12 22.37
CA GLU A 3 -18.01 23.58 21.12
C GLU A 3 -17.14 24.62 20.40
N LEU A 4 -16.55 25.57 21.14
CA LEU A 4 -15.61 26.56 20.62
C LEU A 4 -14.32 25.90 20.13
N SER A 5 -13.80 24.93 20.87
CA SER A 5 -12.60 24.15 20.48
C SER A 5 -12.85 23.34 19.22
N ARG A 6 -14.04 22.76 19.08
CA ARG A 6 -14.44 22.00 17.88
C ARG A 6 -14.57 22.93 16.65
N ALA A 7 -15.25 24.06 16.81
CA ALA A 7 -15.40 25.04 15.72
C ALA A 7 -14.06 25.60 15.24
N LEU A 8 -13.13 25.86 16.16
CA LEU A 8 -11.76 26.28 15.82
C LEU A 8 -10.99 25.18 15.10
N GLY A 9 -11.10 23.92 15.56
CA GLY A 9 -10.48 22.78 14.91
C GLY A 9 -11.00 22.58 13.48
N ASP A 10 -12.30 22.65 13.26
CA ASP A 10 -12.92 22.52 11.94
C ASP A 10 -12.54 23.68 11.01
N ALA A 11 -12.41 24.91 11.53
CA ALA A 11 -11.93 26.03 10.76
C ALA A 11 -10.47 25.85 10.32
N LEU A 12 -9.63 25.38 11.23
CA LEU A 12 -8.21 25.10 10.95
C LEU A 12 -8.04 23.97 9.91
N LEU A 13 -8.81 22.90 10.03
CA LEU A 13 -8.78 21.81 9.04
C LEU A 13 -9.16 22.29 7.64
N ARG A 14 -10.14 23.21 7.52
CA ARG A 14 -10.50 23.82 6.22
C ARG A 14 -9.34 24.61 5.60
N GLU A 15 -8.57 25.34 6.40
CA GLU A 15 -7.38 26.08 5.92
C GLU A 15 -6.25 25.12 5.48
N LEU A 16 -6.24 23.90 5.99
CA LEU A 16 -5.28 22.87 5.63
C LEU A 16 -5.71 22.04 4.40
N GLU A 17 -6.93 22.22 3.89
CA GLU A 17 -7.37 21.57 2.66
C GLU A 17 -6.84 22.28 1.41
N CYS A 18 -6.34 21.52 0.45
CA CYS A 18 -5.98 22.04 -0.85
C CYS A 18 -7.24 22.49 -1.63
N PRO A 19 -7.32 23.72 -2.12
CA PRO A 19 -8.51 24.20 -2.83
C PRO A 19 -8.77 23.47 -4.16
N VAL A 20 -7.78 22.70 -4.66
CA VAL A 20 -7.85 21.98 -5.93
C VAL A 20 -8.30 20.54 -5.76
N CYS A 21 -7.57 19.74 -4.98
CA CYS A 21 -7.84 18.30 -4.81
C CYS A 21 -8.66 17.97 -3.56
N LYS A 22 -8.92 18.96 -2.70
CA LYS A 22 -9.65 18.79 -1.43
C LYS A 22 -8.99 17.83 -0.43
N GLU A 23 -7.77 17.40 -0.71
CA GLU A 23 -6.94 16.64 0.21
C GLU A 23 -6.23 17.58 1.19
N TYR A 24 -5.89 17.11 2.37
CA TYR A 24 -5.07 17.86 3.31
C TYR A 24 -3.67 18.09 2.75
N MET A 25 -3.18 19.31 2.93
CA MET A 25 -1.88 19.74 2.39
C MET A 25 -0.73 19.26 3.27
N ALA A 26 -0.02 18.22 2.82
CA ALA A 26 1.27 17.86 3.41
C ALA A 26 2.36 18.86 3.02
N PRO A 27 3.33 19.15 3.91
CA PRO A 27 4.52 19.93 3.55
C PRO A 27 5.29 19.31 2.36
N PRO A 28 5.84 20.14 1.45
CA PRO A 28 5.86 21.61 1.47
C PRO A 28 4.57 22.23 0.89
N ILE A 29 4.02 23.24 1.60
CA ILE A 29 2.84 23.98 1.18
C ILE A 29 3.27 25.20 0.37
N LYS A 30 2.81 25.30 -0.89
CA LYS A 30 3.23 26.34 -1.83
C LYS A 30 2.26 27.51 -1.86
N LEU A 31 2.80 28.71 -2.08
CA LEU A 31 2.05 29.95 -2.16
C LEU A 31 2.01 30.53 -3.57
N CYS A 32 0.91 31.16 -3.95
CA CYS A 32 0.90 32.11 -5.05
C CYS A 32 1.36 33.48 -4.56
N ARG A 33 1.55 34.45 -5.50
CA ARG A 33 1.95 35.84 -5.13
C ARG A 33 0.96 36.56 -4.25
N ASN A 34 -0.31 36.17 -4.28
CA ASN A 34 -1.39 36.72 -3.46
C ASN A 34 -1.65 35.93 -2.17
N GLY A 35 -0.78 34.98 -1.81
CA GLY A 35 -0.84 34.25 -0.54
C GLY A 35 -1.74 33.01 -0.52
N HIS A 36 -2.41 32.62 -1.61
CA HIS A 36 -3.22 31.41 -1.61
C HIS A 36 -2.34 30.15 -1.55
N ASN A 37 -2.73 29.22 -0.69
CA ASN A 37 -2.06 27.94 -0.50
C ASN A 37 -2.46 26.92 -1.56
N VAL A 38 -1.56 25.99 -1.88
CA VAL A 38 -1.81 24.81 -2.72
C VAL A 38 -0.83 23.69 -2.37
N CYS A 39 -1.26 22.45 -2.41
CA CYS A 39 -0.36 21.32 -2.18
C CYS A 39 0.65 21.17 -3.32
N SER A 40 1.79 20.51 -3.04
CA SER A 40 2.87 20.33 -4.01
C SER A 40 2.41 19.62 -5.29
N LYS A 41 1.61 18.55 -5.17
CA LYS A 41 1.10 17.77 -6.32
C LYS A 41 0.26 18.65 -7.28
N CYS A 42 -0.63 19.48 -6.73
CA CYS A 42 -1.46 20.37 -7.54
C CYS A 42 -0.66 21.54 -8.10
N ARG A 43 0.35 22.02 -7.35
CA ARG A 43 1.26 23.06 -7.82
C ARG A 43 2.05 22.62 -9.07
N GLU A 44 2.50 21.40 -9.12
CA GLU A 44 3.25 20.84 -10.28
C GLU A 44 2.41 20.77 -11.55
N ARG A 45 1.10 20.54 -11.40
CA ARG A 45 0.15 20.45 -12.51
C ARG A 45 -0.45 21.79 -12.94
N ALA A 46 -0.35 22.82 -12.11
CA ALA A 46 -0.97 24.11 -12.34
C ALA A 46 0.06 25.18 -12.70
N GLN A 47 -0.11 25.86 -13.86
CA GLN A 47 0.75 26.98 -14.25
C GLN A 47 0.45 28.27 -13.48
N ARG A 48 -0.80 28.45 -13.05
CA ARG A 48 -1.31 29.62 -12.31
C ARG A 48 -2.17 29.18 -11.14
N CYS A 49 -2.28 30.05 -10.14
CA CYS A 49 -3.14 29.81 -8.98
C CYS A 49 -4.60 29.59 -9.40
N PRO A 50 -5.22 28.46 -9.02
CA PRO A 50 -6.61 28.19 -9.37
C PRO A 50 -7.60 29.18 -8.74
N THR A 51 -7.25 29.79 -7.59
CA THR A 51 -8.10 30.72 -6.86
C THR A 51 -8.09 32.12 -7.46
N CYS A 52 -6.92 32.66 -7.87
CA CYS A 52 -6.79 34.05 -8.30
C CYS A 52 -6.03 34.26 -9.62
N ARG A 53 -5.64 33.19 -10.31
CA ARG A 53 -4.89 33.17 -11.58
C ARG A 53 -3.51 33.85 -11.53
N SER A 54 -3.05 34.30 -10.35
CA SER A 54 -1.73 34.86 -10.13
C SER A 54 -0.63 33.82 -10.33
N LYS A 55 0.60 34.27 -10.62
CA LYS A 55 1.76 33.37 -10.69
C LYS A 55 2.06 32.80 -9.32
N PHE A 56 2.57 31.59 -9.28
CA PHE A 56 3.11 31.00 -8.06
C PHE A 56 4.43 31.63 -7.66
N SER A 57 4.68 31.70 -6.37
CA SER A 57 5.96 32.08 -5.80
C SER A 57 6.84 30.85 -5.54
N LYS A 58 8.12 31.08 -5.21
CA LYS A 58 9.02 30.04 -4.71
C LYS A 58 8.90 29.86 -3.19
N ILE A 59 8.10 30.70 -2.53
CA ILE A 59 7.93 30.74 -1.08
C ILE A 59 7.04 29.59 -0.62
N ARG A 60 7.32 29.07 0.57
CA ARG A 60 6.55 28.07 1.30
C ARG A 60 5.84 28.73 2.48
N ASN A 61 4.68 28.24 2.85
CA ASN A 61 3.98 28.68 4.06
C ASN A 61 4.46 27.88 5.28
N LEU A 62 5.61 28.26 5.85
CA LEU A 62 6.23 27.55 6.96
C LEU A 62 5.34 27.49 8.21
N ALA A 63 4.56 28.57 8.48
CA ALA A 63 3.64 28.60 9.61
C ALA A 63 2.55 27.53 9.43
N LEU A 64 1.92 27.48 8.26
CA LEU A 64 0.88 26.49 7.97
C LEU A 64 1.46 25.06 7.91
N GLU A 65 2.68 24.88 7.44
CA GLU A 65 3.39 23.61 7.48
C GLU A 65 3.64 23.09 8.91
N SER A 66 4.00 23.99 9.83
CA SER A 66 4.16 23.68 11.24
C SER A 66 2.84 23.22 11.86
N ILE A 67 1.77 23.96 11.59
CA ILE A 67 0.41 23.61 12.02
C ILE A 67 -0.01 22.27 11.42
N ALA A 68 0.21 22.04 10.12
CA ALA A 68 -0.13 20.80 9.45
C ALA A 68 0.51 19.57 10.11
N LYS A 69 1.75 19.69 10.56
CA LYS A 69 2.46 18.59 11.24
C LYS A 69 1.93 18.30 12.65
N SER A 70 1.42 19.31 13.34
CA SER A 70 0.93 19.18 14.73
C SER A 70 -0.51 18.68 14.82
N GLN A 71 -1.29 18.76 13.72
CA GLN A 71 -2.70 18.38 13.72
C GLN A 71 -2.92 16.88 13.51
N LYS A 72 -4.09 16.41 13.96
CA LYS A 72 -4.65 15.12 13.62
C LYS A 72 -5.81 15.30 12.65
N TYR A 73 -5.81 14.49 11.61
CA TYR A 73 -6.72 14.59 10.49
C TYR A 73 -7.72 13.43 10.51
N PRO A 74 -9.03 13.69 10.40
CA PRO A 74 -10.02 12.65 10.27
C PRO A 74 -9.89 11.94 8.91
N CYS A 75 -10.17 10.64 8.92
CA CYS A 75 -10.25 9.88 7.68
C CYS A 75 -11.35 10.42 6.76
N ALA A 76 -11.10 10.46 5.46
CA ALA A 76 -12.10 10.85 4.46
C ALA A 76 -13.35 9.95 4.48
N ASN A 77 -13.20 8.69 4.95
CA ASN A 77 -14.30 7.73 5.13
C ASN A 77 -14.99 7.85 6.50
N ARG A 78 -14.87 8.99 7.20
CA ARG A 78 -15.49 9.21 8.52
C ARG A 78 -17.01 9.04 8.48
N GLN A 79 -17.65 9.54 7.42
CA GLN A 79 -19.10 9.38 7.26
C GLN A 79 -19.52 7.93 7.00
N SER A 80 -18.60 7.10 6.51
CA SER A 80 -18.81 5.66 6.30
C SER A 80 -18.50 4.81 7.55
N GLY A 81 -18.03 5.45 8.65
CA GLY A 81 -17.78 4.78 9.93
C GLY A 81 -16.34 4.77 10.41
N CYS A 82 -15.36 5.28 9.65
CA CYS A 82 -13.97 5.36 10.12
C CYS A 82 -13.80 6.52 11.12
N LEU A 83 -13.61 6.21 12.39
CA LEU A 83 -13.44 7.20 13.45
C LEU A 83 -11.98 7.58 13.72
N GLU A 84 -11.05 6.97 13.01
CA GLU A 84 -9.60 7.13 13.21
C GLU A 84 -9.11 8.52 12.82
N LEU A 85 -8.09 8.97 13.55
CA LEU A 85 -7.40 10.25 13.35
C LEU A 85 -5.90 10.00 13.11
N PHE A 86 -5.36 10.58 12.05
CA PHE A 86 -3.98 10.37 11.63
C PHE A 86 -3.17 11.66 11.59
N SER A 87 -1.85 11.56 11.74
CA SER A 87 -0.95 12.65 11.34
C SER A 87 -0.95 12.78 9.82
N ILE A 88 -0.53 13.94 9.33
CA ILE A 88 -0.45 14.23 7.89
C ILE A 88 0.43 13.23 7.12
N GLU A 89 1.40 12.62 7.78
CA GLU A 89 2.34 11.66 7.20
C GLU A 89 1.69 10.28 6.97
N HIS A 90 0.73 9.89 7.81
CA HIS A 90 0.12 8.56 7.78
C HIS A 90 -1.29 8.52 7.17
N ILE A 91 -1.97 9.67 7.04
CA ILE A 91 -3.36 9.69 6.56
C ILE A 91 -3.48 9.22 5.10
N ALA A 92 -2.50 9.55 4.26
CA ALA A 92 -2.50 9.13 2.85
C ALA A 92 -2.36 7.60 2.72
N GLU A 93 -1.47 6.99 3.52
CA GLU A 93 -1.32 5.54 3.57
C GLU A 93 -2.60 4.88 4.08
N HIS A 94 -3.17 5.38 5.20
CA HIS A 94 -4.43 4.86 5.71
C HIS A 94 -5.55 4.90 4.68
N HIS A 95 -5.68 5.97 3.89
CA HIS A 95 -6.73 6.07 2.88
C HIS A 95 -6.67 4.95 1.84
N THR A 96 -5.47 4.44 1.51
CA THR A 96 -5.32 3.33 0.55
C THR A 96 -5.81 1.99 1.09
N VAL A 97 -5.88 1.84 2.41
CA VAL A 97 -6.18 0.58 3.09
C VAL A 97 -7.32 0.68 4.11
N CYS A 98 -8.00 1.81 4.18
CA CYS A 98 -9.11 2.01 5.11
C CYS A 98 -10.20 0.94 4.91
N VAL A 99 -10.63 0.29 5.99
CA VAL A 99 -11.67 -0.76 5.97
C VAL A 99 -13.00 -0.23 5.42
N TYR A 100 -13.28 1.06 5.66
CA TYR A 100 -14.47 1.78 5.17
C TYR A 100 -14.25 2.43 3.79
N GLY A 101 -13.05 2.28 3.23
CA GLY A 101 -12.69 2.79 1.91
C GLY A 101 -12.98 1.77 0.80
N LYS A 102 -13.00 2.28 -0.44
CA LYS A 102 -13.06 1.42 -1.63
C LYS A 102 -11.66 1.03 -2.06
N ILE A 103 -11.51 -0.23 -2.42
CA ILE A 103 -10.28 -0.79 -2.97
C ILE A 103 -10.58 -1.50 -4.29
N LYS A 104 -9.65 -1.44 -5.22
CA LYS A 104 -9.70 -2.29 -6.41
C LYS A 104 -9.23 -3.69 -6.05
N CYS A 105 -9.77 -4.70 -6.73
CA CYS A 105 -9.28 -6.06 -6.59
C CYS A 105 -7.78 -6.11 -6.93
N PRO A 106 -6.89 -6.65 -6.08
CA PRO A 106 -5.46 -6.76 -6.39
C PRO A 106 -5.19 -7.48 -7.71
N LEU A 107 -6.02 -8.45 -8.07
CA LEU A 107 -5.90 -9.21 -9.32
C LEU A 107 -6.20 -8.41 -10.59
N HIS A 108 -6.61 -7.14 -10.49
CA HIS A 108 -6.76 -6.28 -11.67
C HIS A 108 -5.44 -6.10 -12.43
N LEU A 109 -4.29 -6.29 -11.78
CA LEU A 109 -2.95 -6.20 -12.37
C LEU A 109 -2.63 -7.39 -13.29
N LEU A 110 -3.23 -8.57 -13.05
CA LEU A 110 -2.99 -9.80 -13.84
C LEU A 110 -4.21 -10.25 -14.65
N LYS A 111 -5.39 -9.89 -14.20
CA LYS A 111 -6.68 -10.28 -14.78
C LYS A 111 -7.53 -9.05 -15.03
N THR A 112 -8.47 -9.14 -15.94
CA THR A 112 -9.40 -8.04 -16.27
C THR A 112 -10.50 -7.87 -15.20
N CYS A 113 -10.14 -7.94 -13.91
CA CYS A 113 -11.11 -7.73 -12.84
C CYS A 113 -11.37 -6.24 -12.63
N SER A 114 -12.60 -5.81 -12.90
CA SER A 114 -13.04 -4.41 -12.73
C SER A 114 -13.66 -4.13 -11.37
N TRP A 115 -13.67 -5.12 -10.45
CA TRP A 115 -14.28 -4.93 -9.13
C TRP A 115 -13.59 -3.81 -8.34
N ASN A 116 -14.43 -2.91 -7.81
CA ASN A 116 -14.05 -1.82 -6.95
C ASN A 116 -15.13 -1.68 -5.88
N GLY A 117 -14.84 -2.08 -4.66
CA GLY A 117 -15.80 -2.14 -3.57
C GLY A 117 -15.17 -1.85 -2.22
N LEU A 118 -15.96 -1.95 -1.16
CA LEU A 118 -15.45 -1.80 0.21
C LEU A 118 -14.39 -2.87 0.49
N ARG A 119 -13.30 -2.47 1.17
CA ARG A 119 -12.22 -3.41 1.57
C ARG A 119 -12.78 -4.59 2.37
N SER A 120 -13.79 -4.36 3.21
CA SER A 120 -14.46 -5.41 3.98
C SER A 120 -15.05 -6.54 3.11
N ASN A 121 -15.43 -6.23 1.87
CA ASN A 121 -16.07 -7.17 0.95
C ASN A 121 -15.05 -7.85 0.00
N LEU A 122 -13.78 -7.48 0.10
CA LEU A 122 -12.73 -8.01 -0.79
C LEU A 122 -12.55 -9.53 -0.62
N LYS A 123 -12.66 -10.05 0.58
CA LYS A 123 -12.50 -11.47 0.89
C LYS A 123 -13.58 -12.31 0.19
N GLU A 124 -14.83 -11.91 0.29
CA GLU A 124 -15.96 -12.58 -0.36
C GLU A 124 -15.87 -12.48 -1.88
N HIS A 125 -15.51 -11.28 -2.39
CA HIS A 125 -15.28 -11.10 -3.82
C HIS A 125 -14.16 -12.03 -4.34
N ALA A 126 -13.01 -12.07 -3.66
CA ALA A 126 -11.88 -12.88 -4.08
C ALA A 126 -12.21 -14.38 -4.10
N LYS A 127 -12.93 -14.87 -3.08
CA LYS A 127 -13.39 -16.27 -3.01
C LYS A 127 -14.35 -16.62 -4.15
N ALA A 128 -15.30 -15.73 -4.45
CA ALA A 128 -16.33 -16.00 -5.43
C ALA A 128 -15.84 -15.84 -6.87
N ALA A 129 -15.06 -14.79 -7.14
CA ALA A 129 -14.66 -14.42 -8.50
C ALA A 129 -13.29 -15.00 -8.91
N HIS A 130 -12.45 -15.35 -7.95
CA HIS A 130 -11.06 -15.77 -8.19
C HIS A 130 -10.62 -16.95 -7.30
N PRO A 131 -11.37 -18.08 -7.26
CA PRO A 131 -11.08 -19.19 -6.36
C PRO A 131 -9.67 -19.76 -6.56
N ASP A 132 -9.17 -19.81 -7.80
CA ASP A 132 -7.82 -20.30 -8.14
C ASP A 132 -6.68 -19.38 -7.67
N TYR A 133 -6.99 -18.15 -7.32
CA TYR A 133 -6.04 -17.12 -6.86
C TYR A 133 -6.30 -16.72 -5.40
N PHE A 134 -7.10 -17.49 -4.69
CA PHE A 134 -7.44 -17.26 -3.29
C PHE A 134 -7.02 -18.47 -2.42
N VAL A 135 -6.19 -18.21 -1.43
CA VAL A 135 -5.69 -19.21 -0.50
C VAL A 135 -6.09 -18.85 0.92
N GLY A 136 -6.70 -19.80 1.64
CA GLY A 136 -7.20 -19.63 3.00
C GLY A 136 -6.29 -20.19 4.09
N VAL A 137 -4.99 -20.34 3.83
CA VAL A 137 -4.01 -20.91 4.76
C VAL A 137 -2.74 -20.08 4.84
N SER A 138 -2.00 -20.20 5.94
CA SER A 138 -0.76 -19.45 6.18
C SER A 138 0.47 -20.07 5.50
N SER A 139 0.35 -21.24 4.91
CA SER A 139 1.45 -21.92 4.19
C SER A 139 0.90 -22.65 2.97
N PHE A 140 1.53 -22.45 1.81
CA PHE A 140 1.15 -23.09 0.56
C PHE A 140 2.34 -23.18 -0.40
N TYR A 141 2.22 -24.04 -1.41
CA TYR A 141 3.19 -24.21 -2.48
C TYR A 141 2.84 -23.35 -3.70
N ILE A 142 3.87 -22.92 -4.42
CA ILE A 142 3.76 -22.10 -5.63
C ILE A 142 4.42 -22.86 -6.76
N PRO A 143 3.66 -23.60 -7.58
CA PRO A 143 4.23 -24.55 -8.54
C PRO A 143 4.80 -23.90 -9.80
N GLN A 144 4.52 -22.63 -10.05
CA GLN A 144 4.87 -21.96 -11.31
C GLN A 144 6.02 -20.99 -11.14
N LEU A 145 6.93 -20.96 -12.14
CA LEU A 145 7.94 -19.93 -12.28
C LEU A 145 7.46 -18.88 -13.31
N SER A 146 6.39 -18.18 -12.99
CA SER A 146 5.79 -17.16 -13.84
C SER A 146 5.30 -15.99 -13.00
N LYS A 147 4.93 -14.89 -13.65
CA LYS A 147 4.28 -13.78 -12.95
C LYS A 147 2.99 -14.27 -12.30
N THR A 148 2.95 -14.25 -11.00
CA THR A 148 1.85 -14.80 -10.20
C THR A 148 1.49 -13.83 -9.09
N LEU A 149 0.19 -13.62 -8.88
CA LEU A 149 -0.34 -12.89 -7.74
C LEU A 149 -1.45 -13.73 -7.11
N VAL A 150 -1.36 -13.93 -5.80
CA VAL A 150 -2.32 -14.72 -5.02
C VAL A 150 -2.81 -13.87 -3.85
N ILE A 151 -4.10 -13.92 -3.55
CA ILE A 151 -4.70 -13.34 -2.35
C ILE A 151 -4.71 -14.41 -1.26
N VAL A 152 -4.07 -14.11 -0.14
CA VAL A 152 -3.95 -15.02 1.01
C VAL A 152 -4.78 -14.49 2.17
N SER A 153 -5.67 -15.33 2.73
CA SER A 153 -6.46 -15.00 3.91
C SER A 153 -6.02 -15.83 5.10
N CYS A 154 -5.33 -15.20 6.06
CA CYS A 154 -4.95 -15.84 7.32
C CYS A 154 -4.86 -14.79 8.43
N PHE A 155 -4.92 -15.22 9.71
CA PHE A 155 -4.86 -14.36 10.89
C PHE A 155 -5.95 -13.27 10.91
N ASP A 156 -7.11 -13.51 10.28
CA ASP A 156 -8.20 -12.56 10.03
C ASP A 156 -7.82 -11.37 9.14
N GLU A 157 -6.67 -11.46 8.46
CA GLU A 157 -6.15 -10.45 7.55
C GLU A 157 -6.10 -10.96 6.10
N LEU A 158 -5.94 -10.03 5.17
CA LEU A 158 -5.72 -10.30 3.76
C LEU A 158 -4.32 -9.85 3.35
N PHE A 159 -3.63 -10.75 2.67
CA PHE A 159 -2.31 -10.51 2.10
C PHE A 159 -2.35 -10.73 0.59
N THR A 160 -1.39 -10.13 -0.11
CA THR A 160 -1.07 -10.50 -1.48
C THR A 160 0.33 -11.10 -1.51
N TYR A 161 0.45 -12.28 -2.09
CA TYR A 161 1.72 -12.82 -2.54
C TYR A 161 1.93 -12.38 -3.98
N ASN A 162 3.08 -11.83 -4.30
CA ASN A 162 3.47 -11.49 -5.66
C ASN A 162 4.80 -12.15 -6.02
N GLN A 163 4.84 -12.71 -7.24
CA GLN A 163 6.01 -13.30 -7.86
C GLN A 163 6.17 -12.74 -9.26
N GLU A 164 7.39 -12.35 -9.60
CA GLU A 164 7.72 -11.84 -10.94
C GLU A 164 9.15 -12.23 -11.31
N ILE A 165 9.37 -12.49 -12.61
CA ILE A 165 10.70 -12.60 -13.18
C ILE A 165 11.00 -11.29 -13.90
N HIS A 166 12.08 -10.65 -13.49
CA HIS A 166 12.56 -9.43 -14.10
C HIS A 166 14.09 -9.52 -14.26
N ASP A 167 14.61 -9.21 -15.46
CA ASP A 167 16.02 -9.26 -15.80
C ASP A 167 16.71 -10.60 -15.43
N GLY A 168 16.04 -11.74 -15.66
CA GLY A 168 16.56 -13.06 -15.37
C GLY A 168 16.65 -13.41 -13.90
N ARG A 169 15.94 -12.67 -13.03
CA ARG A 169 15.84 -12.93 -11.60
C ARG A 169 14.38 -13.15 -11.18
N LEU A 170 14.18 -14.14 -10.34
CA LEU A 170 12.92 -14.39 -9.65
C LEU A 170 12.86 -13.48 -8.41
N TYR A 171 11.77 -12.74 -8.28
CA TYR A 171 11.43 -11.96 -7.09
C TYR A 171 10.13 -12.46 -6.48
N CYS A 172 10.10 -12.63 -5.14
CA CYS A 172 8.90 -12.97 -4.41
C CYS A 172 8.77 -12.10 -3.16
N ALA A 173 7.60 -11.54 -2.95
CA ALA A 173 7.31 -10.76 -1.76
C ALA A 173 5.84 -10.91 -1.34
N VAL A 174 5.56 -10.52 -0.09
CA VAL A 174 4.21 -10.50 0.48
C VAL A 174 3.90 -9.09 0.98
N GLN A 175 2.69 -8.62 0.67
CA GLN A 175 2.15 -7.39 1.24
C GLN A 175 0.89 -7.71 2.06
N LEU A 176 0.75 -7.06 3.22
CA LEU A 176 -0.51 -7.00 3.93
C LEU A 176 -1.41 -5.97 3.23
N ILE A 177 -2.67 -6.29 2.99
CA ILE A 177 -3.67 -5.27 2.60
C ILE A 177 -4.01 -4.44 3.84
N GLY A 178 -3.04 -3.63 4.26
CA GLY A 178 -2.99 -2.85 5.48
C GLY A 178 -1.85 -1.84 5.42
N THR A 179 -1.66 -1.08 6.50
CA THR A 179 -0.56 -0.12 6.63
C THR A 179 0.78 -0.82 6.84
N SER A 180 1.89 -0.13 6.56
CA SER A 180 3.24 -0.64 6.81
C SER A 180 3.49 -0.94 8.30
N SER A 181 2.87 -0.17 9.20
CA SER A 181 2.92 -0.42 10.64
C SER A 181 2.20 -1.72 11.05
N GLU A 182 1.07 -2.05 10.41
CA GLU A 182 0.37 -3.32 10.63
C GLU A 182 1.15 -4.48 10.02
N ALA A 183 1.70 -4.29 8.83
CA ALA A 183 2.47 -5.29 8.10
C ALA A 183 3.72 -5.75 8.85
N SER A 184 4.40 -4.84 9.58
CA SER A 184 5.58 -5.15 10.38
C SER A 184 5.35 -6.16 11.52
N LYS A 185 4.09 -6.47 11.84
CA LYS A 185 3.72 -7.51 12.81
C LYS A 185 3.78 -8.92 12.22
N TYR A 186 4.06 -9.04 10.93
CA TYR A 186 4.09 -10.30 10.20
C TYR A 186 5.40 -10.48 9.47
N LYS A 187 5.78 -11.74 9.30
CA LYS A 187 6.92 -12.17 8.50
C LYS A 187 6.51 -13.30 7.57
N CYS A 188 7.17 -13.39 6.42
CA CYS A 188 7.03 -14.48 5.47
C CYS A 188 8.37 -15.21 5.32
N GLU A 189 8.33 -16.52 5.32
CA GLU A 189 9.45 -17.41 5.05
C GLU A 189 9.20 -18.04 3.68
N PHE A 190 10.20 -17.95 2.80
CA PHE A 190 10.25 -18.62 1.51
C PHE A 190 11.22 -19.80 1.61
N ILE A 191 10.78 -20.98 1.23
CA ILE A 191 11.55 -22.21 1.32
C ILE A 191 11.55 -22.91 -0.04
N LEU A 192 12.72 -22.98 -0.68
CA LEU A 192 12.94 -23.78 -1.88
C LEU A 192 13.65 -25.06 -1.49
N ARG A 193 13.15 -26.21 -1.99
CA ARG A 193 13.74 -27.52 -1.76
C ARG A 193 14.03 -28.22 -3.08
N ALA A 194 15.26 -28.72 -3.22
CA ALA A 194 15.63 -29.51 -4.39
C ALA A 194 15.00 -30.91 -4.33
N ALA A 195 14.97 -31.61 -5.50
CA ALA A 195 14.42 -32.96 -5.62
C ALA A 195 15.13 -34.01 -4.75
N ASN A 196 16.42 -33.78 -4.44
CA ASN A 196 17.20 -34.65 -3.57
C ASN A 196 16.84 -34.56 -2.07
N GLY A 197 15.99 -33.58 -1.68
CA GLY A 197 15.56 -33.33 -0.30
C GLY A 197 16.67 -32.78 0.64
N ILE A 198 17.88 -32.61 0.15
CA ILE A 198 19.06 -32.17 0.94
C ILE A 198 19.30 -30.66 0.75
N GLU A 199 19.35 -30.22 -0.51
CA GLU A 199 19.60 -28.81 -0.83
C GLU A 199 18.34 -27.97 -0.59
N GLN A 200 18.50 -26.90 0.17
CA GLN A 200 17.41 -25.99 0.54
C GLN A 200 17.92 -24.56 0.62
N ILE A 201 17.10 -23.63 0.15
CA ILE A 201 17.24 -22.20 0.42
C ILE A 201 16.05 -21.78 1.28
N SER A 202 16.30 -21.11 2.40
CA SER A 202 15.25 -20.49 3.21
C SER A 202 15.61 -19.04 3.53
N ASN A 203 14.70 -18.13 3.25
CA ASN A 203 14.83 -16.71 3.55
C ASN A 203 13.56 -16.20 4.22
N THR A 204 13.75 -15.40 5.27
CA THR A 204 12.64 -14.76 6.01
C THR A 204 12.71 -13.25 5.86
N PHE A 205 11.57 -12.64 5.54
CA PHE A 205 11.41 -11.19 5.39
C PHE A 205 10.21 -10.70 6.20
N LEU A 206 10.24 -9.43 6.58
CA LEU A 206 9.03 -8.75 7.06
C LEU A 206 8.05 -8.59 5.89
N VAL A 207 6.77 -8.63 6.23
CA VAL A 207 5.69 -8.33 5.26
C VAL A 207 5.65 -6.83 5.00
N HIS A 208 5.42 -6.44 3.76
CA HIS A 208 5.33 -5.05 3.31
C HIS A 208 3.90 -4.50 3.46
N GLY A 209 3.76 -3.18 3.55
CA GLY A 209 2.46 -2.51 3.48
C GLY A 209 1.92 -2.47 2.05
N TYR A 210 0.59 -2.41 1.90
CA TYR A 210 -0.06 -2.46 0.58
C TYR A 210 0.23 -1.23 -0.30
N SER A 211 0.58 -0.11 0.32
CA SER A 211 0.93 1.13 -0.38
C SER A 211 2.36 1.15 -0.95
N GLU A 212 3.20 0.19 -0.56
CA GLU A 212 4.56 0.08 -1.06
C GLU A 212 4.55 -0.43 -2.51
N ASP A 213 5.27 0.27 -3.37
CA ASP A 213 5.38 -0.10 -4.78
C ASP A 213 6.26 -1.35 -4.97
N TRP A 214 5.85 -2.25 -5.86
CA TRP A 214 6.55 -3.52 -6.12
C TRP A 214 7.98 -3.33 -6.61
N GLU A 215 8.23 -2.36 -7.48
CA GLU A 215 9.56 -2.06 -7.96
C GLU A 215 10.48 -1.60 -6.83
N THR A 216 9.96 -0.78 -5.92
CA THR A 216 10.66 -0.36 -4.70
C THR A 216 10.98 -1.55 -3.80
N ILE A 217 10.03 -2.48 -3.60
CA ILE A 217 10.24 -3.70 -2.80
C ILE A 217 11.36 -4.55 -3.42
N PHE A 218 11.31 -4.81 -4.73
CA PHE A 218 12.31 -5.62 -5.42
C PHE A 218 13.72 -5.01 -5.35
N ASN A 219 13.82 -3.69 -5.52
CA ASN A 219 15.10 -2.97 -5.46
C ASN A 219 15.63 -2.80 -4.03
N SER A 220 14.80 -2.97 -3.00
CA SER A 220 15.20 -2.80 -1.59
C SER A 220 16.07 -3.93 -1.04
N GLY A 221 16.11 -5.09 -1.70
CA GLY A 221 16.70 -6.32 -1.18
C GLY A 221 15.91 -6.96 -0.01
N LYS A 222 14.72 -6.45 0.31
CA LYS A 222 13.86 -6.96 1.39
C LYS A 222 12.78 -7.92 0.88
N CYS A 223 13.12 -8.70 -0.12
CA CYS A 223 12.29 -9.75 -0.73
C CYS A 223 13.16 -10.93 -1.14
N LEU A 224 12.56 -12.08 -1.41
CA LEU A 224 13.30 -13.17 -2.03
C LEU A 224 13.73 -12.72 -3.44
N SER A 225 15.03 -12.84 -3.72
CA SER A 225 15.62 -12.54 -5.04
C SER A 225 16.62 -13.62 -5.39
N LEU A 226 16.36 -14.38 -6.47
CA LEU A 226 17.21 -15.46 -6.95
C LEU A 226 17.41 -15.33 -8.46
N GLU A 227 18.60 -15.71 -8.96
CA GLU A 227 18.78 -15.87 -10.39
C GLU A 227 17.87 -16.99 -10.91
N GLU A 228 17.26 -16.79 -12.06
CA GLU A 228 16.32 -17.76 -12.64
C GLU A 228 16.97 -19.16 -12.80
N VAL A 229 18.24 -19.20 -13.17
CA VAL A 229 19.01 -20.46 -13.27
C VAL A 229 19.06 -21.17 -11.92
N THR A 230 19.30 -20.44 -10.83
CA THR A 230 19.28 -21.00 -9.48
C THR A 230 17.88 -21.47 -9.09
N ALA A 231 16.83 -20.67 -9.38
CA ALA A 231 15.45 -21.07 -9.09
C ALA A 231 15.07 -22.38 -9.83
N ARG A 232 15.52 -22.56 -11.08
CA ARG A 232 15.27 -23.77 -11.88
C ARG A 232 15.90 -25.03 -11.29
N SER A 233 16.97 -24.95 -10.49
CA SER A 233 17.56 -26.11 -9.81
C SER A 233 16.66 -26.69 -8.71
N PHE A 234 15.66 -25.93 -8.28
CA PHE A 234 14.64 -26.34 -7.30
C PHE A 234 13.33 -26.83 -7.96
N PHE A 235 13.37 -27.20 -9.23
CA PHE A 235 12.23 -27.83 -9.89
C PHE A 235 12.13 -29.31 -9.52
N VAL A 236 10.91 -29.73 -9.19
CA VAL A 236 10.55 -31.13 -8.94
C VAL A 236 9.36 -31.46 -9.84
N GLN A 237 9.47 -32.50 -10.67
CA GLN A 237 8.41 -32.91 -11.62
C GLN A 237 7.90 -31.73 -12.50
N ASN A 238 8.80 -30.88 -12.95
CA ASN A 238 8.50 -29.69 -13.78
C ASN A 238 7.81 -28.52 -13.06
N GLU A 239 7.71 -28.57 -11.74
CA GLU A 239 7.13 -27.52 -10.91
C GLU A 239 8.18 -26.92 -9.97
N LEU A 240 8.09 -25.61 -9.71
CA LEU A 240 8.93 -24.95 -8.72
C LEU A 240 8.54 -25.40 -7.32
N ASN A 241 9.46 -26.01 -6.59
CA ASN A 241 9.23 -26.45 -5.21
C ASN A 241 9.50 -25.29 -4.23
N LEU A 242 8.69 -24.25 -4.35
CA LEU A 242 8.70 -23.07 -3.48
C LEU A 242 7.51 -23.10 -2.54
N ALA A 243 7.78 -23.22 -1.25
CA ALA A 243 6.80 -23.04 -0.20
C ALA A 243 6.90 -21.61 0.37
N MET A 244 5.76 -21.00 0.65
CA MET A 244 5.65 -19.74 1.39
C MET A 244 4.91 -19.98 2.71
N LYS A 245 5.42 -19.40 3.79
CA LYS A 245 4.81 -19.52 5.12
C LYS A 245 4.73 -18.12 5.77
N LEU A 246 3.53 -17.75 6.18
CA LEU A 246 3.27 -16.54 6.97
C LEU A 246 3.24 -16.87 8.46
N SER A 247 3.76 -15.96 9.28
CA SER A 247 3.69 -16.04 10.74
C SER A 247 3.69 -14.62 11.34
N ARG A 248 3.24 -14.50 12.58
CA ARG A 248 3.41 -13.27 13.37
C ARG A 248 4.87 -13.17 13.85
N VAL A 249 5.34 -11.93 13.98
CA VAL A 249 6.67 -11.62 14.56
C VAL A 249 6.65 -11.85 16.07
#